data_86dc19c5344bf6f85c780031bd261638
#
_entry.id   86dc19c5344bf6f85c780031bd261638
#
_cell.length_a   1.000
_cell.length_b   1.000
_cell.length_c   1.000
_cell.angle_alpha   90.00
_cell.angle_beta   90.00
_cell.angle_gamma   90.00
#
_symmetry.space_group_name_H-M   'P 1'
#
loop_
_entity.id
_entity.type
_entity.pdbx_description
1 polymer ?
#
loop_
_entity_poly.entity_id
_entity_poly.type
_entity_poly.pdbx_seq_one_letter_code
_entity_poly.pdbx_strand_id
1 'polypeptide(L)'
;MIGMPASGKSTIGVLLAKRLGYSFVDVDLVIQEKTGKLLKEIIAEEGDDGFLRVEEQANLDLDVEKSVIAPGGSVIYEAKAMEHYKETATIVYLKLNYEDLESRLGNLVDRGVVLKDGMTLRDLYNERLPYYEKYADITLDETGKEFGELVDELRAYFEGLEK
;
A
#
# COMPACT_ATOMS: atom_id res chain seq x y z
N MET A 1 -3.30 2.48 3.75
CA MET A 1 -2.40 3.35 2.95
C MET A 1 -2.12 2.69 1.61
N ILE A 2 -2.34 3.38 0.50
CA ILE A 2 -2.10 2.89 -0.86
C ILE A 2 -1.02 3.73 -1.55
N GLY A 3 -0.39 3.20 -2.58
CA GLY A 3 0.65 3.87 -3.35
C GLY A 3 1.62 2.90 -4.00
N MET A 4 2.49 3.43 -4.85
CA MET A 4 3.50 2.66 -5.57
C MET A 4 4.45 1.89 -4.61
N PRO A 5 5.08 0.80 -5.07
CA PRO A 5 6.23 0.25 -4.36
C PRO A 5 7.25 1.35 -4.06
N ALA A 6 7.93 1.26 -2.92
CA ALA A 6 8.88 2.27 -2.43
C ALA A 6 8.29 3.68 -2.12
N SER A 7 6.97 3.84 -2.09
CA SER A 7 6.34 5.09 -1.60
C SER A 7 6.38 5.26 -0.08
N GLY A 8 6.98 4.33 0.65
CA GLY A 8 7.13 4.46 2.10
C GLY A 8 5.91 4.05 2.93
N LYS A 9 4.95 3.31 2.37
CA LYS A 9 3.73 2.86 3.07
C LYS A 9 4.02 2.22 4.43
N SER A 10 4.94 1.26 4.48
CA SER A 10 5.28 0.59 5.73
C SER A 10 6.00 1.51 6.71
N THR A 11 6.94 2.32 6.24
CA THR A 11 7.69 3.24 7.09
C THR A 11 6.78 4.33 7.68
N ILE A 12 6.04 5.03 6.82
CA ILE A 12 5.09 6.08 7.24
C ILE A 12 3.98 5.47 8.08
N GLY A 13 3.49 4.29 7.70
CA GLY A 13 2.42 3.59 8.40
C GLY A 13 2.79 3.21 9.84
N VAL A 14 3.98 2.66 10.06
CA VAL A 14 4.48 2.34 11.40
C VAL A 14 4.65 3.60 12.26
N LEU A 15 5.23 4.65 11.68
CA LEU A 15 5.43 5.91 12.39
C LEU A 15 4.10 6.58 12.75
N LEU A 16 3.15 6.59 11.82
CA LEU A 16 1.81 7.14 12.04
C LEU A 16 1.06 6.35 13.11
N ALA A 17 1.06 5.01 13.02
CA ALA A 17 0.43 4.14 14.03
C ALA A 17 0.98 4.44 15.42
N LYS A 18 2.31 4.55 15.55
CA LYS A 18 2.95 4.91 16.81
C LYS A 18 2.51 6.29 17.33
N ARG A 19 2.36 7.29 16.45
CA ARG A 19 1.96 8.65 16.83
C ARG A 19 0.48 8.73 17.26
N LEU A 20 -0.38 7.90 16.65
CA LEU A 20 -1.81 7.84 16.96
C LEU A 20 -2.15 6.87 18.12
N GLY A 21 -1.20 6.05 18.56
CA GLY A 21 -1.48 4.96 19.50
C GLY A 21 -2.29 3.82 18.88
N TYR A 22 -2.14 3.61 17.58
CA TYR A 22 -2.82 2.59 16.79
C TYR A 22 -1.91 1.37 16.56
N SER A 23 -2.51 0.26 16.14
CA SER A 23 -1.76 -0.89 15.61
C SER A 23 -1.31 -0.63 14.17
N PHE A 24 -0.26 -1.32 13.73
CA PHE A 24 0.15 -1.35 12.32
C PHE A 24 -0.05 -2.76 11.76
N VAL A 25 -0.70 -2.85 10.61
CA VAL A 25 -0.98 -4.12 9.92
C VAL A 25 -0.36 -4.08 8.53
N ASP A 26 0.62 -4.96 8.32
CA ASP A 26 1.17 -5.25 7.00
C ASP A 26 0.48 -6.50 6.44
N VAL A 27 -0.29 -6.35 5.37
CA VAL A 27 -1.08 -7.45 4.80
C VAL A 27 -0.19 -8.54 4.21
N ASP A 28 0.98 -8.21 3.69
CA ASP A 28 1.95 -9.20 3.21
C ASP A 28 2.37 -10.15 4.34
N LEU A 29 2.60 -9.62 5.54
CA LEU A 29 2.91 -10.44 6.72
C LEU A 29 1.71 -11.27 7.17
N VAL A 30 0.50 -10.72 7.11
CA VAL A 30 -0.74 -11.47 7.40
C VAL A 30 -0.90 -12.66 6.47
N ILE A 31 -0.65 -12.47 5.17
CA ILE A 31 -0.69 -13.56 4.18
C ILE A 31 0.34 -14.64 4.51
N GLN A 32 1.58 -14.24 4.80
CA GLN A 32 2.66 -15.17 5.13
C GLN A 32 2.35 -15.97 6.41
N GLU A 33 1.80 -15.32 7.43
CA GLU A 33 1.39 -15.97 8.66
C GLU A 33 0.26 -16.97 8.43
N LYS A 34 -0.80 -16.59 7.70
CA LYS A 34 -1.93 -17.46 7.40
C LYS A 34 -1.58 -18.65 6.52
N THR A 35 -0.70 -18.48 5.55
CA THR A 35 -0.36 -19.52 4.57
C THR A 35 0.86 -20.36 4.98
N GLY A 36 1.69 -19.86 5.89
CA GLY A 36 2.98 -20.47 6.23
C GLY A 36 4.01 -20.41 5.08
N LYS A 37 3.78 -19.57 4.07
CA LYS A 37 4.61 -19.44 2.86
C LYS A 37 5.03 -18.00 2.63
N LEU A 38 6.18 -17.81 2.00
CA LEU A 38 6.58 -16.50 1.49
C LEU A 38 5.73 -16.14 0.25
N LEU A 39 5.53 -14.85 0.00
CA LEU A 39 4.73 -14.39 -1.13
C LEU A 39 5.22 -14.94 -2.46
N LYS A 40 6.56 -15.00 -2.67
CA LYS A 40 7.17 -15.58 -3.87
C LYS A 40 6.82 -17.06 -4.09
N GLU A 41 6.63 -17.81 -3.00
CA GLU A 41 6.26 -19.23 -3.06
C GLU A 41 4.80 -19.38 -3.48
N ILE A 42 3.92 -18.52 -2.97
CA ILE A 42 2.50 -18.48 -3.38
C ILE A 42 2.38 -18.13 -4.86
N ILE A 43 3.11 -17.11 -5.31
CA ILE A 43 3.13 -16.71 -6.73
C ILE A 43 3.66 -17.85 -7.62
N ALA A 44 4.72 -18.54 -7.20
CA ALA A 44 5.29 -19.65 -7.94
C ALA A 44 4.34 -20.85 -8.06
N GLU A 45 3.53 -21.11 -7.01
CA GLU A 45 2.60 -22.24 -6.99
C GLU A 45 1.26 -21.93 -7.69
N GLU A 46 0.72 -20.72 -7.46
CA GLU A 46 -0.66 -20.36 -7.87
C GLU A 46 -0.73 -19.35 -9.01
N GLY A 47 0.43 -18.81 -9.42
CA GLY A 47 0.52 -17.74 -10.42
C GLY A 47 0.05 -16.38 -9.88
N ASP A 48 0.10 -15.36 -10.74
CA ASP A 48 -0.27 -13.99 -10.37
C ASP A 48 -1.75 -13.87 -10.00
N ASP A 49 -2.63 -14.50 -10.77
CA ASP A 49 -4.08 -14.48 -10.51
C ASP A 49 -4.45 -15.21 -9.21
N GLY A 50 -3.75 -16.31 -8.90
CA GLY A 50 -3.91 -17.03 -7.65
C GLY A 50 -3.47 -16.20 -6.46
N PHE A 51 -2.32 -15.54 -6.59
CA PHE A 51 -1.82 -14.64 -5.56
C PHE A 51 -2.79 -13.47 -5.31
N LEU A 52 -3.32 -12.83 -6.35
CA LEU A 52 -4.31 -11.75 -6.21
C LEU A 52 -5.55 -12.21 -5.45
N ARG A 53 -6.04 -13.44 -5.67
CA ARG A 53 -7.17 -13.99 -4.89
C ARG A 53 -6.82 -14.16 -3.41
N VAL A 54 -5.63 -14.64 -3.10
CA VAL A 54 -5.16 -14.79 -1.72
C VAL A 54 -5.03 -13.42 -1.04
N GLU A 55 -4.48 -12.45 -1.74
CA GLU A 55 -4.34 -11.07 -1.26
C GLU A 55 -5.71 -10.42 -1.01
N GLU A 56 -6.64 -10.50 -1.98
CA GLU A 56 -8.00 -9.98 -1.83
C GLU A 56 -8.70 -10.58 -0.61
N GLN A 57 -8.63 -11.90 -0.45
CA GLN A 57 -9.24 -12.58 0.69
C GLN A 57 -8.60 -12.15 2.02
N ALA A 58 -7.29 -12.01 2.06
CA ALA A 58 -6.60 -11.53 3.25
C ALA A 58 -7.03 -10.11 3.65
N ASN A 59 -7.20 -9.22 2.67
CA ASN A 59 -7.71 -7.87 2.89
C ASN A 59 -9.16 -7.87 3.39
N LEU A 60 -10.03 -8.72 2.81
CA LEU A 60 -11.44 -8.84 3.22
C LEU A 60 -11.62 -9.44 4.62
N ASP A 61 -10.74 -10.33 5.03
CA ASP A 61 -10.78 -11.01 6.33
C ASP A 61 -10.23 -10.13 7.48
N LEU A 62 -9.68 -8.96 7.18
CA LEU A 62 -9.19 -8.07 8.23
C LEU A 62 -10.34 -7.54 9.07
N ASP A 63 -10.33 -7.87 10.34
CA ASP A 63 -11.23 -7.37 11.37
C ASP A 63 -10.38 -6.64 12.43
N VAL A 64 -10.09 -5.38 12.18
CA VAL A 64 -9.19 -4.57 13.01
C VAL A 64 -9.76 -3.18 13.26
N GLU A 65 -9.54 -2.69 14.47
CA GLU A 65 -9.89 -1.34 14.88
C GLU A 65 -8.62 -0.54 15.20
N LYS A 66 -8.70 0.77 15.11
CA LYS A 66 -7.59 1.68 15.44
C LYS A 66 -6.25 1.20 14.87
N SER A 67 -6.25 0.94 13.58
CA SER A 67 -5.11 0.36 12.88
C SER A 67 -4.75 1.17 11.64
N VAL A 68 -3.45 1.27 11.38
CA VAL A 68 -2.92 1.71 10.10
C VAL A 68 -2.63 0.47 9.27
N ILE A 69 -3.31 0.32 8.14
CA ILE A 69 -3.19 -0.85 7.26
C ILE A 69 -2.33 -0.49 6.05
N ALA A 70 -1.32 -1.30 5.78
CA ALA A 70 -0.52 -1.25 4.57
C ALA A 70 -0.82 -2.49 3.73
N PRO A 71 -1.78 -2.43 2.80
CA PRO A 71 -2.02 -3.50 1.84
C PRO A 71 -0.91 -3.50 0.78
N GLY A 72 -0.77 -4.58 0.05
CA GLY A 72 0.14 -4.67 -1.09
C GLY A 72 -0.11 -3.58 -2.14
N GLY A 73 0.89 -3.27 -2.95
CA GLY A 73 0.77 -2.23 -3.98
C GLY A 73 -0.25 -2.56 -5.07
N SER A 74 -0.60 -3.83 -5.22
CA SER A 74 -1.57 -4.36 -6.19
C SER A 74 -3.02 -4.36 -5.69
N VAL A 75 -3.29 -4.00 -4.43
CA VAL A 75 -4.66 -3.98 -3.86
C VAL A 75 -5.65 -3.18 -4.70
N ILE A 76 -5.20 -2.18 -5.42
CA ILE A 76 -6.02 -1.35 -6.32
C ILE A 76 -6.69 -2.12 -7.46
N TYR A 77 -6.20 -3.32 -7.79
CA TYR A 77 -6.82 -4.22 -8.75
C TYR A 77 -7.90 -5.11 -8.14
N GLU A 78 -8.00 -5.14 -6.82
CA GLU A 78 -8.90 -5.96 -6.05
C GLU A 78 -10.17 -5.15 -5.68
N ALA A 79 -11.13 -5.12 -6.60
CA ALA A 79 -12.30 -4.24 -6.47
C ALA A 79 -13.06 -4.45 -5.15
N LYS A 80 -13.24 -5.71 -4.72
CA LYS A 80 -13.96 -6.02 -3.46
C LYS A 80 -13.20 -5.55 -2.23
N ALA A 81 -11.87 -5.72 -2.21
CA ALA A 81 -11.04 -5.23 -1.12
C ALA A 81 -11.09 -3.69 -1.05
N MET A 82 -11.05 -3.01 -2.19
CA MET A 82 -11.14 -1.56 -2.22
C MET A 82 -12.51 -1.03 -1.83
N GLU A 83 -13.60 -1.71 -2.22
CA GLU A 83 -14.96 -1.40 -1.76
C GLU A 83 -15.09 -1.58 -0.25
N HIS A 84 -14.58 -2.68 0.29
CA HIS A 84 -14.54 -2.92 1.72
C HIS A 84 -13.80 -1.80 2.48
N TYR A 85 -12.62 -1.40 2.00
CA TYR A 85 -11.89 -0.30 2.62
C TYR A 85 -12.58 1.06 2.49
N LYS A 86 -13.32 1.30 1.41
CA LYS A 86 -14.13 2.51 1.26
C LYS A 86 -15.23 2.62 2.33
N GLU A 87 -15.77 1.49 2.76
CA GLU A 87 -16.83 1.44 3.77
C GLU A 87 -16.29 1.49 5.21
N THR A 88 -15.10 0.94 5.44
CA THR A 88 -14.59 0.67 6.78
C THR A 88 -13.39 1.52 7.21
N ALA A 89 -12.74 2.21 6.27
CA ALA A 89 -11.49 2.92 6.53
C ALA A 89 -11.38 4.23 5.74
N THR A 90 -10.45 5.08 6.15
CA THR A 90 -10.01 6.23 5.35
C THR A 90 -8.82 5.83 4.49
N ILE A 91 -8.95 5.96 3.19
CA ILE A 91 -7.92 5.56 2.23
C ILE A 91 -6.96 6.73 1.97
N VAL A 92 -5.72 6.56 2.41
CA VAL A 92 -4.63 7.52 2.20
C VAL A 92 -3.75 7.06 1.03
N TYR A 93 -3.66 7.87 -0.01
CA TYR A 93 -2.75 7.67 -1.12
C TYR A 93 -1.44 8.44 -0.89
N LEU A 94 -0.34 7.71 -0.81
CA LEU A 94 1.01 8.28 -0.80
C LEU A 94 1.46 8.52 -2.24
N LYS A 95 1.34 9.78 -2.67
CA LYS A 95 1.65 10.19 -4.04
C LYS A 95 3.12 10.53 -4.16
N LEU A 96 3.82 9.72 -4.94
CA LEU A 96 5.22 9.92 -5.29
C LEU A 96 5.29 10.28 -6.78
N ASN A 97 6.09 11.30 -7.15
CA ASN A 97 6.34 11.57 -8.55
C ASN A 97 7.22 10.47 -9.17
N TYR A 98 7.24 10.38 -10.51
CA TYR A 98 7.95 9.30 -11.19
C TYR A 98 9.46 9.36 -10.97
N GLU A 99 10.04 10.53 -10.97
CA GLU A 99 11.49 10.76 -10.82
C GLU A 99 11.97 10.27 -9.44
N ASP A 100 11.24 10.59 -8.39
CA ASP A 100 11.54 10.11 -7.04
C ASP A 100 11.32 8.60 -6.92
N LEU A 101 10.27 8.05 -7.55
CA LEU A 101 10.02 6.62 -7.60
C LEU A 101 11.19 5.87 -8.28
N GLU A 102 11.61 6.34 -9.45
CA GLU A 102 12.73 5.77 -10.19
C GLU A 102 14.02 5.79 -9.37
N SER A 103 14.30 6.91 -8.71
CA SER A 103 15.45 7.06 -7.82
C SER A 103 15.40 6.10 -6.62
N ARG A 104 14.23 5.93 -5.98
CA ARG A 104 14.07 5.05 -4.82
C ARG A 104 14.11 3.56 -5.19
N LEU A 105 13.58 3.18 -6.33
CA LEU A 105 13.57 1.79 -6.78
C LEU A 105 14.92 1.32 -7.29
N GLY A 106 15.74 2.19 -7.86
CA GLY A 106 17.09 1.90 -8.34
C GLY A 106 17.15 0.65 -9.22
N ASN A 107 17.38 -0.51 -8.61
CA ASN A 107 17.31 -1.79 -9.28
C ASN A 107 15.99 -2.49 -8.95
N LEU A 108 15.06 -2.55 -9.90
CA LEU A 108 13.72 -3.14 -9.77
C LEU A 108 13.74 -4.60 -9.34
N VAL A 109 14.72 -5.36 -9.85
CA VAL A 109 14.85 -6.80 -9.60
C VAL A 109 15.18 -7.07 -8.13
N ASP A 110 16.03 -6.25 -7.53
CA ASP A 110 16.46 -6.42 -6.15
C ASP A 110 15.35 -6.09 -5.14
N ARG A 111 14.30 -5.40 -5.56
CA ARG A 111 13.18 -4.98 -4.71
C ARG A 111 11.89 -5.78 -4.92
N GLY A 112 11.95 -6.87 -5.68
CA GLY A 112 10.81 -7.76 -5.88
C GLY A 112 9.64 -7.14 -6.66
N VAL A 113 9.87 -6.09 -7.42
CA VAL A 113 8.85 -5.52 -8.30
C VAL A 113 8.79 -6.36 -9.57
N VAL A 114 7.72 -7.12 -9.70
CA VAL A 114 7.46 -7.92 -10.90
C VAL A 114 6.78 -7.05 -11.94
N LEU A 115 7.46 -6.85 -13.07
CA LEU A 115 6.88 -6.23 -14.25
C LEU A 115 6.42 -7.32 -15.21
N LYS A 116 5.25 -7.12 -15.84
CA LYS A 116 4.82 -7.98 -16.95
C LYS A 116 5.80 -7.85 -18.11
N ASP A 117 5.94 -8.90 -18.93
CA ASP A 117 6.81 -8.90 -20.10
C ASP A 117 6.57 -7.66 -20.96
N GLY A 118 7.65 -6.91 -21.26
CA GLY A 118 7.60 -5.70 -22.06
C GLY A 118 7.11 -4.44 -21.34
N MET A 119 6.73 -4.51 -20.06
CA MET A 119 6.31 -3.36 -19.27
C MET A 119 7.52 -2.66 -18.62
N THR A 120 7.58 -1.34 -18.72
CA THR A 120 8.55 -0.51 -18.01
C THR A 120 7.99 -0.03 -16.67
N LEU A 121 8.86 0.49 -15.80
CA LEU A 121 8.42 1.13 -14.56
C LEU A 121 7.44 2.29 -14.83
N ARG A 122 7.70 3.08 -15.88
CA ARG A 122 6.82 4.18 -16.28
C ARG A 122 5.46 3.68 -16.74
N ASP A 123 5.41 2.57 -17.46
CA ASP A 123 4.14 1.96 -17.85
C ASP A 123 3.34 1.52 -16.63
N LEU A 124 3.99 0.88 -15.65
CA LEU A 124 3.35 0.48 -14.41
C LEU A 124 2.85 1.69 -13.60
N TYR A 125 3.66 2.74 -13.52
CA TYR A 125 3.29 3.99 -12.85
C TYR A 125 2.06 4.63 -13.49
N ASN A 126 2.06 4.76 -14.82
CA ASN A 126 0.95 5.34 -15.57
C ASN A 126 -0.33 4.49 -15.49
N GLU A 127 -0.20 3.16 -15.45
CA GLU A 127 -1.33 2.24 -15.29
C GLU A 127 -1.97 2.38 -13.90
N ARG A 128 -1.17 2.43 -12.85
CA ARG A 128 -1.66 2.43 -11.45
C ARG A 128 -2.14 3.79 -10.96
N LEU A 129 -1.58 4.87 -11.47
CA LEU A 129 -1.89 6.24 -11.01
C LEU A 129 -3.40 6.56 -10.99
N PRO A 130 -4.19 6.28 -12.06
CA PRO A 130 -5.63 6.55 -12.06
C PRO A 130 -6.39 5.75 -10.99
N TYR A 131 -5.94 4.54 -10.66
CA TYR A 131 -6.56 3.72 -9.62
C TYR A 131 -6.32 4.30 -8.23
N TYR A 132 -5.09 4.72 -7.93
CA TYR A 132 -4.79 5.36 -6.65
C TYR A 132 -5.62 6.63 -6.48
N GLU A 133 -5.68 7.48 -7.51
CA GLU A 133 -6.46 8.73 -7.48
C GLU A 133 -7.97 8.46 -7.34
N LYS A 134 -8.48 7.42 -7.97
CA LYS A 134 -9.89 7.01 -7.88
C LYS A 134 -10.30 6.60 -6.46
N TYR A 135 -9.45 5.85 -5.78
CA TYR A 135 -9.79 5.26 -4.49
C TYR A 135 -9.43 6.13 -3.29
N ALA A 136 -8.53 7.08 -3.44
CA ALA A 136 -8.05 7.91 -2.34
C ALA A 136 -9.16 8.80 -1.75
N ASP A 137 -9.26 8.83 -0.44
CA ASP A 137 -10.00 9.85 0.31
C ASP A 137 -9.08 11.03 0.62
N ILE A 138 -7.80 10.74 0.84
CA ILE A 138 -6.75 11.73 1.09
C ILE A 138 -5.57 11.41 0.17
N THR A 139 -5.04 12.41 -0.51
CA THR A 139 -3.78 12.31 -1.25
C THR A 139 -2.70 13.09 -0.52
N LEU A 140 -1.66 12.40 -0.10
CA LEU A 140 -0.48 12.99 0.53
C LEU A 140 0.65 13.05 -0.50
N ASP A 141 0.99 14.26 -0.94
CA ASP A 141 2.08 14.48 -1.88
C ASP A 141 3.42 14.47 -1.13
N GLU A 142 4.29 13.54 -1.49
CA GLU A 142 5.60 13.36 -0.86
C GLU A 142 6.69 14.27 -1.43
N THR A 143 6.40 15.01 -2.51
CA THR A 143 7.41 15.81 -3.22
C THR A 143 8.08 16.81 -2.29
N GLY A 144 9.39 16.67 -2.14
CA GLY A 144 10.21 17.57 -1.32
C GLY A 144 10.01 17.48 0.19
N LYS A 145 9.31 16.45 0.68
CA LYS A 145 9.04 16.26 2.11
C LYS A 145 9.79 15.06 2.68
N GLU A 146 10.21 15.18 3.92
CA GLU A 146 10.73 14.08 4.71
C GLU A 146 9.60 13.25 5.33
N PHE A 147 9.85 11.96 5.62
CA PHE A 147 8.83 11.07 6.21
C PHE A 147 8.24 11.60 7.52
N GLY A 148 9.05 12.29 8.33
CA GLY A 148 8.57 12.91 9.58
C GLY A 148 7.50 13.97 9.34
N GLU A 149 7.70 14.83 8.32
CA GLU A 149 6.74 15.88 7.94
C GLU A 149 5.42 15.27 7.45
N LEU A 150 5.52 14.21 6.63
CA LEU A 150 4.35 13.47 6.12
C LEU A 150 3.54 12.82 7.26
N VAL A 151 4.22 12.25 8.23
CA VAL A 151 3.59 11.67 9.42
C VAL A 151 2.90 12.73 10.28
N ASP A 152 3.54 13.88 10.49
CA ASP A 152 2.96 14.97 11.27
C ASP A 152 1.73 15.59 10.57
N GLU A 153 1.76 15.69 9.23
CA GLU A 153 0.61 16.14 8.41
C GLU A 153 -0.58 15.19 8.56
N LEU A 154 -0.36 13.88 8.42
CA LEU A 154 -1.40 12.86 8.59
C LEU A 154 -1.93 12.82 10.03
N ARG A 155 -1.05 12.91 11.02
CA ARG A 155 -1.44 12.96 12.41
C ARG A 155 -2.39 14.13 12.67
N ALA A 156 -2.02 15.34 12.24
CA ALA A 156 -2.84 16.53 12.42
C ALA A 156 -4.22 16.38 11.78
N TYR A 157 -4.28 15.73 10.60
CA TYR A 157 -5.53 15.44 9.92
C TYR A 157 -6.42 14.52 10.77
N PHE A 158 -5.90 13.39 11.24
CA PHE A 158 -6.70 12.40 11.98
C PHE A 158 -7.08 12.89 13.38
N GLU A 159 -6.20 13.59 14.11
CA GLU A 159 -6.55 14.22 15.39
C GLU A 159 -7.60 15.33 15.23
N GLY A 160 -7.70 15.94 14.06
CA GLY A 160 -8.74 16.92 13.71
C GLY A 160 -10.13 16.31 13.53
N LEU A 161 -10.21 15.03 13.14
CA LEU A 161 -11.47 14.31 12.96
C LEU A 161 -12.05 13.76 14.28
N GLU A 162 -11.23 13.58 15.32
CA GLU A 162 -11.66 13.08 16.63
C GLU A 162 -12.30 14.17 17.52
N LYS A 163 -12.34 15.40 17.05
CA LYS A 163 -12.97 16.56 17.74
C LYS A 163 -14.36 16.84 17.20
#